data_40659b7772eb5e2d4423f0909d734bee
#
_entry.id   40659b7772eb5e2d4423f0909d734bee
#
_cell.length_a   1.000
_cell.length_b   1.000
_cell.length_c   1.000
_cell.angle_alpha   90.00
_cell.angle_beta   90.00
_cell.angle_gamma   90.00
#
_symmetry.space_group_name_H-M   'P 1'
#
loop_
_entity.id
_entity.type
_entity.pdbx_description
1 polymer ?
#
loop_
_entity_poly.entity_id
_entity_poly.type
_entity_poly.pdbx_seq_one_letter_code
_entity_poly.pdbx_strand_id
1 'polypeptide(L)'
;DGKKVVIGANLDDKKFDVAVGLALHEGSHIKLSDFTLLRNLENSIPQEIYVLGEKMGVDRYTVLSTVKSILNYVEDRRIDSFIFKTSPGYKSYYHSMYEKYFYSKNVDKGLLSDEFRTEEIDSYMFRIINLHNKNRQLTALKGLKEIYETIDLGRIQRGLMRDTNEAFN
;
A
#
# COMPACT_ATOMS: atom_id res chain seq x y z
N ASP A 1 -1.91 -3.82 19.69
CA ASP A 1 -1.85 -2.61 20.52
C ASP A 1 -0.94 -1.54 19.88
N GLY A 2 -0.47 -1.78 18.65
CA GLY A 2 0.35 -0.86 17.87
C GLY A 2 1.77 -0.58 18.42
N LYS A 3 2.20 -1.31 19.43
CA LYS A 3 3.50 -1.07 20.12
C LYS A 3 4.50 -2.20 19.94
N LYS A 4 4.13 -3.28 19.27
CA LYS A 4 5.00 -4.45 19.08
C LYS A 4 5.03 -4.86 17.62
N VAL A 5 6.23 -4.88 17.04
CA VAL A 5 6.51 -5.46 15.72
C VAL A 5 7.00 -6.88 15.92
N VAL A 6 6.35 -7.84 15.28
CA VAL A 6 6.78 -9.24 15.27
C VAL A 6 7.13 -9.62 13.84
N ILE A 7 8.40 -9.93 13.59
CA ILE A 7 8.90 -10.35 12.29
C ILE A 7 9.31 -11.80 12.37
N GLY A 8 8.66 -12.65 11.58
CA GLY A 8 9.05 -14.04 11.38
C GLY A 8 10.26 -14.09 10.45
N ALA A 9 11.46 -14.08 11.02
CA ALA A 9 12.68 -14.08 10.24
C ALA A 9 13.51 -15.32 10.54
N ASN A 10 13.69 -16.14 9.51
CA ASN A 10 14.83 -17.06 9.48
C ASN A 10 15.98 -16.26 8.86
N LEU A 11 16.84 -15.69 9.73
CA LEU A 11 17.87 -14.73 9.36
C LEU A 11 19.11 -15.49 8.85
N ASP A 12 19.10 -15.87 7.58
CA ASP A 12 20.34 -16.07 6.87
C ASP A 12 20.85 -14.70 6.33
N ASP A 13 22.14 -14.56 6.05
CA ASP A 13 22.77 -13.31 5.61
C ASP A 13 22.08 -12.69 4.38
N LYS A 14 21.48 -13.51 3.51
CA LYS A 14 20.79 -13.06 2.30
C LYS A 14 19.42 -12.44 2.55
N LYS A 15 18.82 -12.70 3.74
CA LYS A 15 17.50 -12.20 4.13
C LYS A 15 17.56 -11.12 5.19
N PHE A 16 18.77 -10.86 5.75
CA PHE A 16 18.96 -9.91 6.83
C PHE A 16 18.49 -8.51 6.45
N ASP A 17 18.95 -7.97 5.34
CA ASP A 17 18.59 -6.62 4.89
C ASP A 17 17.09 -6.47 4.65
N VAL A 18 16.46 -7.49 4.10
CA VAL A 18 14.99 -7.51 3.90
C VAL A 18 14.27 -7.48 5.23
N ALA A 19 14.73 -8.26 6.21
CA ALA A 19 14.12 -8.30 7.55
C ALA A 19 14.30 -6.96 8.28
N VAL A 20 15.46 -6.34 8.16
CA VAL A 20 15.71 -4.99 8.71
C VAL A 20 14.82 -3.97 8.02
N GLY A 21 14.71 -3.99 6.69
CA GLY A 21 13.81 -3.11 5.94
C GLY A 21 12.36 -3.24 6.39
N LEU A 22 11.87 -4.46 6.56
CA LEU A 22 10.53 -4.73 7.07
C LEU A 22 10.35 -4.23 8.51
N ALA A 23 11.34 -4.46 9.40
CA ALA A 23 11.29 -3.97 10.78
C ALA A 23 11.24 -2.44 10.87
N LEU A 24 12.01 -1.76 10.02
CA LEU A 24 12.02 -0.30 9.93
C LEU A 24 10.69 0.23 9.41
N HIS A 25 10.13 -0.42 8.39
CA HIS A 25 8.82 -0.07 7.83
C HIS A 25 7.72 -0.20 8.88
N GLU A 26 7.56 -1.37 9.48
CA GLU A 26 6.56 -1.62 10.52
C GLU A 26 6.77 -0.75 11.77
N GLY A 27 8.02 -0.55 12.18
CA GLY A 27 8.36 0.36 13.28
C GLY A 27 7.99 1.81 12.99
N SER A 28 8.02 2.22 11.73
CA SER A 28 7.64 3.58 11.30
C SER A 28 6.14 3.82 11.46
N HIS A 29 5.29 2.82 11.24
CA HIS A 29 3.85 2.91 11.52
C HIS A 29 3.56 3.25 12.97
N ILE A 30 4.29 2.67 13.94
CA ILE A 30 4.08 2.94 15.37
C ILE A 30 4.19 4.44 15.68
N LYS A 31 5.07 5.14 14.97
CA LYS A 31 5.34 6.57 15.18
C LYS A 31 4.51 7.49 14.31
N LEU A 32 4.20 7.09 13.09
CA LEU A 32 3.73 7.96 12.04
C LEU A 32 2.26 7.76 11.66
N SER A 33 1.67 6.58 11.99
CA SER A 33 0.28 6.27 11.63
C SER A 33 -0.70 6.56 12.76
N ASP A 34 -1.88 7.05 12.41
CA ASP A 34 -2.99 7.23 13.35
C ASP A 34 -3.80 5.93 13.50
N PHE A 35 -3.41 5.14 14.50
CA PHE A 35 -4.13 3.92 14.82
C PHE A 35 -5.55 4.14 15.37
N THR A 36 -5.90 5.35 15.78
CA THR A 36 -7.28 5.67 16.22
C THR A 36 -8.19 5.73 15.01
N LEU A 37 -7.77 6.42 13.95
CA LEU A 37 -8.47 6.42 12.66
C LEU A 37 -8.62 5.00 12.12
N LEU A 38 -7.53 4.22 12.10
CA LEU A 38 -7.55 2.85 11.58
C LEU A 38 -8.50 1.91 12.34
N ARG A 39 -8.58 2.04 13.67
CA ARG A 39 -9.54 1.28 14.49
C ARG A 39 -11.00 1.68 14.25
N ASN A 40 -11.24 2.95 13.92
CA ASN A 40 -12.56 3.49 13.66
C ASN A 40 -12.90 3.60 12.17
N LEU A 41 -12.10 2.96 11.29
CA LEU A 41 -12.20 3.11 9.84
C LEU A 41 -13.61 2.84 9.32
N GLU A 42 -14.28 1.79 9.84
CA GLU A 42 -15.64 1.46 9.43
C GLU A 42 -16.63 2.63 9.58
N ASN A 43 -16.50 3.40 10.66
CA ASN A 43 -17.34 4.57 10.92
C ASN A 43 -16.86 5.84 10.21
N SER A 44 -15.61 5.84 9.75
CA SER A 44 -15.00 6.97 9.04
C SER A 44 -15.30 6.95 7.54
N ILE A 45 -15.58 5.77 6.97
CA ILE A 45 -15.94 5.63 5.55
C ILE A 45 -17.32 6.29 5.33
N PRO A 46 -17.44 7.22 4.36
CA PRO A 46 -18.72 7.84 4.03
C PRO A 46 -19.81 6.81 3.69
N GLN A 47 -21.03 7.03 4.18
CA GLN A 47 -22.13 6.09 3.99
C GLN A 47 -22.45 5.85 2.49
N GLU A 48 -22.24 6.86 1.65
CA GLU A 48 -22.43 6.77 0.21
C GLU A 48 -21.55 5.71 -0.45
N ILE A 49 -20.38 5.43 0.09
CA ILE A 49 -19.47 4.38 -0.41
C ILE A 49 -20.08 3.00 -0.14
N TYR A 50 -20.66 2.78 1.04
CA TYR A 50 -21.37 1.55 1.35
C TYR A 50 -22.61 1.36 0.49
N VAL A 51 -23.40 2.43 0.28
CA VAL A 51 -24.58 2.41 -0.61
C VAL A 51 -24.17 2.10 -2.05
N LEU A 52 -23.04 2.64 -2.51
CA LEU A 52 -22.52 2.31 -3.82
C LEU A 52 -22.13 0.84 -3.92
N GLY A 53 -21.43 0.30 -2.91
CA GLY A 53 -21.07 -1.11 -2.83
C GLY A 53 -22.33 -2.01 -2.93
N GLU A 54 -23.34 -1.74 -2.15
CA GLU A 54 -24.63 -2.49 -2.18
C GLU A 54 -25.28 -2.49 -3.58
N LYS A 55 -25.30 -1.34 -4.25
CA LYS A 55 -25.81 -1.23 -5.64
C LYS A 55 -25.00 -2.05 -6.64
N MET A 56 -23.73 -2.29 -6.36
CA MET A 56 -22.84 -3.13 -7.18
C MET A 56 -22.83 -4.60 -6.74
N GLY A 57 -23.62 -4.98 -5.73
CA GLY A 57 -23.65 -6.34 -5.20
C GLY A 57 -22.45 -6.67 -4.30
N VAL A 58 -21.74 -5.66 -3.81
CA VAL A 58 -20.58 -5.79 -2.92
C VAL A 58 -21.04 -5.60 -1.48
N ASP A 59 -20.76 -6.58 -0.62
CA ASP A 59 -21.13 -6.50 0.79
C ASP A 59 -20.26 -5.50 1.58
N ARG A 60 -20.79 -5.05 2.72
CA ARG A 60 -20.17 -4.03 3.58
C ARG A 60 -18.76 -4.42 4.05
N TYR A 61 -18.52 -5.70 4.34
CA TYR A 61 -17.21 -6.19 4.78
C TYR A 61 -16.18 -6.07 3.66
N THR A 62 -16.56 -6.44 2.44
CA THR A 62 -15.71 -6.32 1.25
C THR A 62 -15.37 -4.84 0.95
N VAL A 63 -16.35 -3.94 1.06
CA VAL A 63 -16.09 -2.49 0.95
C VAL A 63 -15.07 -2.03 2.00
N LEU A 64 -15.27 -2.37 3.27
CA LEU A 64 -14.36 -2.01 4.36
C LEU A 64 -12.94 -2.56 4.12
N SER A 65 -12.82 -3.83 3.74
CA SER A 65 -11.52 -4.47 3.50
C SER A 65 -10.78 -3.84 2.31
N THR A 66 -11.50 -3.47 1.26
CA THR A 66 -10.94 -2.79 0.08
C THR A 66 -10.42 -1.41 0.43
N VAL A 67 -11.23 -0.59 1.11
CA VAL A 67 -10.81 0.76 1.57
C VAL A 67 -9.60 0.65 2.50
N LYS A 68 -9.62 -0.30 3.45
CA LYS A 68 -8.49 -0.53 4.34
C LYS A 68 -7.20 -0.86 3.59
N SER A 69 -7.29 -1.70 2.56
CA SER A 69 -6.12 -2.12 1.77
C SER A 69 -5.57 -0.97 0.93
N ILE A 70 -6.44 -0.14 0.34
CA ILE A 70 -6.01 1.06 -0.41
C ILE A 70 -5.37 2.09 0.53
N LEU A 71 -6.01 2.36 1.67
CA LEU A 71 -5.45 3.25 2.69
C LEU A 71 -4.08 2.77 3.17
N ASN A 72 -3.93 1.47 3.44
CA ASN A 72 -2.64 0.90 3.84
C ASN A 72 -1.57 1.16 2.77
N TYR A 73 -1.89 0.93 1.50
CA TYR A 73 -0.95 1.21 0.41
C TYR A 73 -0.51 2.68 0.37
N VAL A 74 -1.46 3.61 0.47
CA VAL A 74 -1.15 5.06 0.45
C VAL A 74 -0.34 5.47 1.67
N GLU A 75 -0.71 4.97 2.85
CA GLU A 75 -0.03 5.22 4.11
C GLU A 75 1.40 4.69 4.09
N ASP A 76 1.63 3.46 3.59
CA ASP A 76 2.95 2.88 3.41
C ASP A 76 3.86 3.78 2.57
N ARG A 77 3.34 4.28 1.44
CA ARG A 77 4.10 5.20 0.57
C ARG A 77 4.41 6.51 1.28
N ARG A 78 3.47 7.02 2.07
CA ARG A 78 3.65 8.25 2.86
C ARG A 78 4.75 8.10 3.90
N ILE A 79 4.69 7.05 4.72
CA ILE A 79 5.70 6.83 5.79
C ILE A 79 7.07 6.51 5.21
N ASP A 80 7.15 5.69 4.16
CA ASP A 80 8.42 5.39 3.49
C ASP A 80 9.06 6.65 2.90
N SER A 81 8.28 7.53 2.27
CA SER A 81 8.75 8.82 1.76
C SER A 81 9.29 9.69 2.88
N PHE A 82 8.65 9.69 4.05
CA PHE A 82 9.14 10.42 5.23
C PHE A 82 10.50 9.87 5.68
N ILE A 83 10.63 8.54 5.83
CA ILE A 83 11.89 7.89 6.25
C ILE A 83 13.01 8.16 5.23
N PHE A 84 12.71 8.08 3.93
CA PHE A 84 13.72 8.35 2.88
C PHE A 84 14.28 9.77 2.93
N LYS A 85 13.52 10.73 3.44
CA LYS A 85 13.94 12.12 3.58
C LYS A 85 14.67 12.36 4.90
N THR A 86 14.13 11.83 6.00
CA THR A 86 14.65 12.12 7.35
C THR A 86 15.78 11.20 7.78
N SER A 87 15.86 10.02 7.20
CA SER A 87 16.80 8.97 7.59
C SER A 87 17.34 8.22 6.36
N PRO A 88 18.03 8.92 5.43
CA PRO A 88 18.42 8.34 4.13
C PRO A 88 19.38 7.15 4.25
N GLY A 89 20.09 6.99 5.37
CA GLY A 89 20.97 5.84 5.64
C GLY A 89 20.24 4.48 5.67
N TYR A 90 18.91 4.47 5.85
CA TYR A 90 18.13 3.24 5.84
C TYR A 90 17.60 2.82 4.46
N LYS A 91 17.79 3.64 3.42
CA LYS A 91 17.23 3.37 2.09
C LYS A 91 17.63 2.02 1.51
N SER A 92 18.86 1.55 1.74
CA SER A 92 19.32 0.26 1.22
C SER A 92 18.51 -0.91 1.74
N TYR A 93 18.13 -0.90 3.02
CA TYR A 93 17.28 -1.93 3.63
C TYR A 93 15.87 -1.92 3.05
N TYR A 94 15.28 -0.72 2.85
CA TYR A 94 13.99 -0.58 2.18
C TYR A 94 14.06 -1.08 0.72
N HIS A 95 15.12 -0.76 -0.02
CA HIS A 95 15.30 -1.26 -1.38
C HIS A 95 15.35 -2.79 -1.41
N SER A 96 16.08 -3.42 -0.51
CA SER A 96 16.11 -4.90 -0.40
C SER A 96 14.73 -5.49 -0.13
N MET A 97 13.94 -4.84 0.73
CA MET A 97 12.54 -5.21 1.00
C MET A 97 11.67 -5.03 -0.26
N TYR A 98 11.77 -3.88 -0.95
CA TYR A 98 11.02 -3.61 -2.17
C TYR A 98 11.35 -4.59 -3.29
N GLU A 99 12.64 -4.91 -3.52
CA GLU A 99 13.07 -5.89 -4.52
C GLU A 99 12.44 -7.26 -4.27
N LYS A 100 12.28 -7.66 -3.02
CA LYS A 100 11.64 -8.92 -2.69
C LYS A 100 10.13 -8.91 -2.90
N TYR A 101 9.44 -7.86 -2.45
CA TYR A 101 7.97 -7.88 -2.34
C TYR A 101 7.27 -7.21 -3.52
N PHE A 102 7.88 -6.19 -4.15
CA PHE A 102 7.22 -5.36 -5.16
C PHE A 102 7.91 -5.39 -6.53
N TYR A 103 9.20 -5.73 -6.59
CA TYR A 103 9.98 -5.76 -7.84
C TYR A 103 10.51 -7.16 -8.16
N SER A 104 9.97 -8.18 -7.51
CA SER A 104 10.36 -9.55 -7.81
C SER A 104 9.93 -9.96 -9.22
N LYS A 105 10.64 -10.92 -9.79
CA LYS A 105 10.30 -11.49 -11.12
C LYS A 105 8.86 -12.04 -11.18
N ASN A 106 8.33 -12.52 -10.06
CA ASN A 106 6.95 -13.02 -9.99
C ASN A 106 5.93 -11.88 -10.08
N VAL A 107 6.18 -10.75 -9.41
CA VAL A 107 5.35 -9.55 -9.52
C VAL A 107 5.39 -9.01 -10.95
N ASP A 108 6.59 -8.87 -11.51
CA ASP A 108 6.74 -8.40 -12.90
C ASP A 108 6.02 -9.31 -13.90
N LYS A 109 6.13 -10.66 -13.73
CA LYS A 109 5.39 -11.62 -14.55
C LYS A 109 3.88 -11.44 -14.41
N GLY A 110 3.36 -11.28 -13.19
CA GLY A 110 1.93 -11.04 -12.95
C GLY A 110 1.44 -9.76 -13.63
N LEU A 111 2.21 -8.64 -13.51
CA LEU A 111 1.85 -7.37 -14.13
C LEU A 111 1.84 -7.43 -15.67
N LEU A 112 2.70 -8.25 -16.28
CA LEU A 112 2.84 -8.39 -17.74
C LEU A 112 1.92 -9.48 -18.33
N SER A 113 1.40 -10.40 -17.50
CA SER A 113 0.52 -11.48 -17.92
C SER A 113 -0.94 -11.04 -18.03
N ASP A 114 -1.79 -11.94 -18.55
CA ASP A 114 -3.25 -11.75 -18.60
C ASP A 114 -3.94 -12.17 -17.30
N GLU A 115 -3.21 -12.74 -16.33
CA GLU A 115 -3.74 -13.27 -15.07
C GLU A 115 -4.49 -12.21 -14.25
N PHE A 116 -3.98 -10.97 -14.20
CA PHE A 116 -4.58 -9.85 -13.46
C PHE A 116 -5.15 -8.79 -14.42
N ARG A 117 -5.92 -9.23 -15.42
CA ARG A 117 -6.63 -8.37 -16.39
C ARG A 117 -8.15 -8.57 -16.35
N THR A 118 -8.66 -9.28 -15.35
CA THR A 118 -10.08 -9.43 -15.09
C THR A 118 -10.59 -8.24 -14.28
N GLU A 119 -11.82 -7.78 -14.53
CA GLU A 119 -12.46 -6.68 -13.79
C GLU A 119 -12.95 -7.13 -12.42
N GLU A 120 -12.09 -7.86 -11.68
CA GLU A 120 -12.34 -8.39 -10.35
C GLU A 120 -11.51 -7.64 -9.30
N ILE A 121 -12.00 -7.60 -8.04
CA ILE A 121 -11.35 -6.89 -6.94
C ILE A 121 -9.88 -7.30 -6.77
N ASP A 122 -9.57 -8.60 -6.85
CA ASP A 122 -8.21 -9.09 -6.66
C ASP A 122 -7.25 -8.56 -7.74
N SER A 123 -7.70 -8.45 -8.98
CA SER A 123 -6.93 -7.87 -10.08
C SER A 123 -6.67 -6.37 -9.85
N TYR A 124 -7.69 -5.62 -9.44
CA TYR A 124 -7.53 -4.21 -9.08
C TYR A 124 -6.56 -4.06 -7.91
N MET A 125 -6.73 -4.81 -6.82
CA MET A 125 -5.85 -4.70 -5.66
C MET A 125 -4.40 -5.05 -5.98
N PHE A 126 -4.16 -6.14 -6.73
CA PHE A 126 -2.81 -6.49 -7.17
C PHE A 126 -2.15 -5.36 -7.98
N ARG A 127 -2.91 -4.71 -8.89
CA ARG A 127 -2.37 -3.60 -9.70
C ARG A 127 -2.21 -2.32 -8.92
N ILE A 128 -3.12 -2.00 -7.99
CA ILE A 128 -3.04 -0.80 -7.15
C ILE A 128 -1.79 -0.83 -6.27
N ILE A 129 -1.55 -1.93 -5.56
CA ILE A 129 -0.37 -2.03 -4.67
C ILE A 129 0.96 -2.01 -5.44
N ASN A 130 0.93 -2.26 -6.75
CA ASN A 130 2.08 -2.23 -7.64
C ASN A 130 2.12 -1.01 -8.58
N LEU A 131 1.35 0.06 -8.32
CA LEU A 131 1.32 1.26 -9.17
C LEU A 131 2.69 1.96 -9.29
N HIS A 132 3.58 1.79 -8.35
CA HIS A 132 4.95 2.31 -8.39
C HIS A 132 5.93 1.42 -9.17
N ASN A 133 5.54 0.20 -9.56
CA ASN A 133 6.38 -0.68 -10.37
C ASN A 133 6.49 -0.14 -11.81
N LYS A 134 7.69 -0.22 -12.40
CA LYS A 134 7.94 0.21 -13.78
C LYS A 134 7.10 -0.54 -14.83
N ASN A 135 6.72 -1.78 -14.52
CA ASN A 135 5.91 -2.65 -15.38
C ASN A 135 4.39 -2.47 -15.18
N ARG A 136 3.96 -1.47 -14.37
CA ARG A 136 2.54 -1.13 -14.27
C ARG A 136 1.96 -0.84 -15.64
N GLN A 137 0.77 -1.35 -15.92
CA GLN A 137 0.04 -1.10 -17.16
C GLN A 137 -1.28 -0.44 -16.81
N LEU A 138 -1.35 0.88 -16.88
CA LEU A 138 -2.52 1.66 -16.46
C LEU A 138 -3.77 1.41 -17.34
N THR A 139 -3.58 0.82 -18.52
CA THR A 139 -4.66 0.42 -19.41
C THR A 139 -5.11 -1.02 -19.23
N ALA A 140 -4.55 -1.75 -18.25
CA ALA A 140 -4.86 -3.16 -18.05
C ALA A 140 -6.27 -3.40 -17.50
N LEU A 141 -6.80 -2.44 -16.73
CA LEU A 141 -8.15 -2.47 -16.15
C LEU A 141 -8.82 -1.12 -16.34
N LYS A 142 -10.14 -1.13 -16.44
CA LYS A 142 -10.96 0.08 -16.55
C LYS A 142 -10.81 0.94 -15.30
N GLY A 143 -10.60 2.23 -15.44
CA GLY A 143 -10.47 3.16 -14.30
C GLY A 143 -9.12 3.12 -13.56
N LEU A 144 -8.19 2.21 -13.89
CA LEU A 144 -6.90 2.10 -13.19
C LEU A 144 -6.03 3.36 -13.36
N LYS A 145 -6.13 4.03 -14.51
CA LYS A 145 -5.43 5.30 -14.75
C LYS A 145 -5.96 6.41 -13.84
N GLU A 146 -7.26 6.51 -13.70
CA GLU A 146 -7.94 7.47 -12.84
C GLU A 146 -7.59 7.23 -11.36
N ILE A 147 -7.54 5.97 -10.94
CA ILE A 147 -7.06 5.59 -9.58
C ILE A 147 -5.59 6.04 -9.38
N TYR A 148 -4.72 5.81 -10.36
CA TYR A 148 -3.33 6.24 -10.30
C TYR A 148 -3.19 7.76 -10.18
N GLU A 149 -3.99 8.51 -10.92
CA GLU A 149 -3.99 9.98 -10.89
C GLU A 149 -4.55 10.50 -9.56
N THR A 150 -5.58 9.85 -9.01
CA THR A 150 -6.20 10.22 -7.72
C THR A 150 -5.25 10.00 -6.53
N ILE A 151 -4.53 8.88 -6.50
CA ILE A 151 -3.55 8.58 -5.43
C ILE A 151 -2.41 9.60 -5.39
N ASP A 152 -2.07 10.23 -6.53
CA ASP A 152 -0.99 11.23 -6.65
C ASP A 152 0.32 10.82 -5.95
N LEU A 153 0.92 9.73 -6.43
CA LEU A 153 2.21 9.25 -5.93
C LEU A 153 3.30 10.34 -5.95
N GLY A 154 3.21 11.31 -6.88
CA GLY A 154 4.13 12.44 -6.94
C GLY A 154 4.01 13.35 -5.72
N ARG A 155 2.79 13.65 -5.24
CA ARG A 155 2.54 14.39 -4.00
C ARG A 155 3.16 13.67 -2.80
N ILE A 156 2.94 12.35 -2.72
CA ILE A 156 3.50 11.51 -1.67
C ILE A 156 5.03 11.54 -1.68
N GLN A 157 5.65 11.32 -2.84
CA GLN A 157 7.12 11.32 -2.99
C GLN A 157 7.75 12.67 -2.65
N ARG A 158 7.07 13.78 -2.93
CA ARG A 158 7.51 15.11 -2.49
C ARG A 158 7.32 15.36 -1.00
N GLY A 159 6.67 14.42 -0.26
CA GLY A 159 6.39 14.52 1.19
C GLY A 159 5.39 15.63 1.53
N LEU A 160 4.46 15.86 0.62
CA LEU A 160 3.38 16.86 0.78
C LEU A 160 2.15 16.27 1.46
N MET A 161 2.11 14.95 1.66
CA MET A 161 1.10 14.26 2.46
C MET A 161 1.61 14.13 3.90
N ARG A 162 0.96 14.81 4.84
CA ARG A 162 1.50 15.04 6.19
C ARG A 162 1.15 13.96 7.21
N ASP A 163 -0.06 13.42 7.13
CA ASP A 163 -0.59 12.52 8.15
C ASP A 163 -1.54 11.47 7.55
N THR A 164 -2.01 10.53 8.40
CA THR A 164 -2.90 9.44 8.01
C THR A 164 -4.27 9.95 7.54
N ASN A 165 -4.76 11.09 8.05
CA ASN A 165 -6.04 11.65 7.61
C ASN A 165 -5.94 12.14 6.16
N GLU A 166 -4.81 12.76 5.77
CA GLU A 166 -4.57 13.14 4.37
C GLU A 166 -4.39 11.92 3.44
N ALA A 167 -3.93 10.79 3.96
CA ALA A 167 -3.86 9.54 3.21
C ALA A 167 -5.25 8.90 3.02
N PHE A 168 -6.16 9.10 3.98
CA PHE A 168 -7.52 8.58 3.94
C PHE A 168 -8.44 9.40 3.02
N ASN A 169 -8.29 10.71 2.97
CA ASN A 169 -9.10 11.64 2.16
C ASN A 169 -8.62 11.72 0.71
#